data_5bfc95930fbb6974e292fa7a924977d1
#
_entry.id   5bfc95930fbb6974e292fa7a924977d1
#
_cell.length_a   1.000
_cell.length_b   1.000
_cell.length_c   1.000
_cell.angle_alpha   90.00
_cell.angle_beta   90.00
_cell.angle_gamma   90.00
#
_symmetry.space_group_name_H-M   'P 1'
#
loop_
_entity.id
_entity.type
_entity.pdbx_description
1 polymer ?
#
loop_
_entity_poly.entity_id
_entity_poly.type
_entity_poly.pdbx_seq_one_letter_code
_entity_poly.pdbx_strand_id
1 'polypeptide(L)'
;MMLESVFADLHIHIGRTESGLPVKITAARNLTFDAILQEAARRKGIQMIGIIDAHSPPVQEEIARGLDAGRYEALSEGGIRFEGTTVIMGMELEVKGTDTGPAHVLAYFPDLERMQAFSTWISRYMKNIQLSTQRYHGEIRELEDRVEAYGGLLIPAHVFTPFKSVYGSAVDRMADLFRSEKLAAVELGLSADSSMADRIPELALFSFVSNSDAHSLPKIAREYNEIQVQSATFAELRKALLRQDGRRVAANYGLHPKLGKYYRTRCLNCDELLPSLKPRCLYCGSTKVVRGVSDRIGDIGQSETESPSHRPPYVYQVPLEFIPKLGPKTLAKLLNRFGTEMEVLHRAPIAEIADTAGEAIARHIELARERRLEIEEGGGGTYGKVKQMDRLQ
;
A
#
# COMPACT_ATOMS: atom_id res chain seq x y z
N MET A 1 17.46 18.73 15.41
CA MET A 1 16.48 17.82 16.06
C MET A 1 16.76 16.42 15.54
N MET A 2 16.66 15.40 16.40
CA MET A 2 16.83 14.01 15.95
C MET A 2 15.61 13.57 15.14
N LEU A 3 15.84 12.84 14.03
CA LEU A 3 14.79 12.18 13.29
C LEU A 3 14.52 10.82 13.95
N GLU A 4 13.27 10.40 13.98
CA GLU A 4 12.83 9.07 14.40
C GLU A 4 12.39 8.23 13.20
N SER A 5 12.50 6.92 13.31
CA SER A 5 11.96 5.98 12.36
C SER A 5 10.53 5.62 12.73
N VAL A 6 9.58 5.84 11.83
CA VAL A 6 8.19 5.41 11.95
C VAL A 6 7.82 4.44 10.84
N PHE A 7 7.03 3.43 11.16
CA PHE A 7 6.43 2.56 10.16
C PHE A 7 5.12 3.15 9.65
N ALA A 8 4.94 3.15 8.32
CA ALA A 8 3.80 3.76 7.64
C ALA A 8 3.19 2.83 6.59
N ASP A 9 1.88 2.59 6.68
CA ASP A 9 1.06 1.93 5.65
C ASP A 9 0.02 2.93 5.16
N LEU A 10 0.23 3.50 3.98
CA LEU A 10 -0.53 4.64 3.50
C LEU A 10 -1.77 4.28 2.65
N HIS A 11 -2.09 2.98 2.46
CA HIS A 11 -3.18 2.56 1.56
C HIS A 11 -4.09 1.53 2.22
N ILE A 12 -5.08 2.03 2.99
CA ILE A 12 -6.04 1.20 3.72
C ILE A 12 -7.46 1.65 3.37
N HIS A 13 -8.29 0.71 2.94
CA HIS A 13 -9.70 0.94 2.65
C HIS A 13 -10.60 0.83 3.87
N ILE A 14 -11.79 1.44 3.80
CA ILE A 14 -12.91 1.23 4.72
C ILE A 14 -13.97 0.37 4.03
N GLY A 15 -14.35 -0.76 4.62
CA GLY A 15 -15.42 -1.60 4.10
C GLY A 15 -16.80 -0.98 4.34
N ARG A 16 -17.06 -0.55 5.57
CA ARG A 16 -18.32 0.05 6.01
C ARG A 16 -18.08 1.08 7.12
N THR A 17 -19.05 1.97 7.29
CA THR A 17 -19.18 2.82 8.47
C THR A 17 -19.59 2.00 9.69
N GLU A 18 -19.50 2.56 10.89
CA GLU A 18 -20.03 1.95 12.13
C GLU A 18 -21.54 1.69 12.04
N SER A 19 -22.28 2.57 11.35
CA SER A 19 -23.72 2.42 11.09
C SER A 19 -24.06 1.37 10.01
N GLY A 20 -23.03 0.75 9.40
CA GLY A 20 -23.19 -0.30 8.40
C GLY A 20 -23.35 0.18 6.96
N LEU A 21 -23.24 1.49 6.67
CA LEU A 21 -23.26 2.01 5.31
C LEU A 21 -22.02 1.52 4.53
N PRO A 22 -22.18 1.01 3.29
CA PRO A 22 -21.04 0.53 2.50
C PRO A 22 -20.17 1.70 2.03
N VAL A 23 -18.84 1.50 2.07
CA VAL A 23 -17.85 2.41 1.50
C VAL A 23 -17.07 1.69 0.38
N LYS A 24 -16.22 0.71 0.69
CA LYS A 24 -15.59 -0.18 -0.30
C LYS A 24 -16.34 -1.51 -0.32
N ILE A 25 -17.18 -1.72 -1.34
CA ILE A 25 -18.08 -2.88 -1.41
C ILE A 25 -17.31 -4.22 -1.40
N THR A 26 -16.09 -4.24 -1.96
CA THR A 26 -15.25 -5.43 -2.05
C THR A 26 -14.43 -5.70 -0.79
N ALA A 27 -14.42 -4.78 0.18
CA ALA A 27 -13.69 -4.95 1.43
C ALA A 27 -14.53 -5.65 2.51
N ALA A 28 -13.86 -6.15 3.54
CA ALA A 28 -14.49 -6.85 4.66
C ALA A 28 -15.45 -5.92 5.42
N ARG A 29 -16.60 -6.44 5.83
CA ARG A 29 -17.66 -5.66 6.51
C ARG A 29 -17.23 -5.10 7.87
N ASN A 30 -16.30 -5.76 8.56
CA ASN A 30 -15.75 -5.33 9.85
C ASN A 30 -14.56 -4.35 9.70
N LEU A 31 -14.22 -3.94 8.49
CA LEU A 31 -13.19 -2.95 8.23
C LEU A 31 -13.80 -1.55 8.36
N THR A 32 -14.04 -1.13 9.60
CA THR A 32 -14.57 0.20 9.95
C THR A 32 -13.43 1.13 10.36
N PHE A 33 -13.66 2.44 10.41
CA PHE A 33 -12.63 3.41 10.78
C PHE A 33 -12.03 3.09 12.16
N ASP A 34 -12.85 2.92 13.20
CA ASP A 34 -12.39 2.56 14.55
C ASP A 34 -11.65 1.21 14.60
N ALA A 35 -12.16 0.20 13.90
CA ALA A 35 -11.50 -1.12 13.86
C ALA A 35 -10.12 -1.04 13.21
N ILE A 36 -9.94 -0.23 12.17
CA ILE A 36 -8.64 0.02 11.54
C ILE A 36 -7.67 0.67 12.53
N LEU A 37 -8.12 1.69 13.28
CA LEU A 37 -7.29 2.36 14.28
C LEU A 37 -6.81 1.40 15.36
N GLN A 38 -7.72 0.60 15.91
CA GLN A 38 -7.39 -0.39 16.94
C GLN A 38 -6.44 -1.46 16.42
N GLU A 39 -6.68 -1.98 15.22
CA GLU A 39 -5.79 -2.97 14.59
C GLU A 39 -4.41 -2.39 14.34
N ALA A 40 -4.32 -1.18 13.76
CA ALA A 40 -3.06 -0.52 13.44
C ALA A 40 -2.23 -0.20 14.69
N ALA A 41 -2.85 0.41 15.71
CA ALA A 41 -2.16 0.85 16.92
C ALA A 41 -1.79 -0.31 17.84
N ARG A 42 -2.79 -1.16 18.17
CA ARG A 42 -2.65 -2.13 19.27
C ARG A 42 -2.12 -3.49 18.82
N ARG A 43 -2.43 -3.90 17.57
CA ARG A 43 -2.04 -5.20 17.06
C ARG A 43 -0.85 -5.12 16.10
N LYS A 44 -0.93 -4.25 15.09
CA LYS A 44 0.14 -4.10 14.11
C LYS A 44 1.34 -3.33 14.66
N GLY A 45 1.12 -2.26 15.42
CA GLY A 45 2.18 -1.38 15.94
C GLY A 45 2.70 -0.42 14.87
N ILE A 46 1.83 0.04 13.96
CA ILE A 46 2.13 1.01 12.90
C ILE A 46 1.88 2.42 13.42
N GLN A 47 2.85 3.32 13.25
CA GLN A 47 2.78 4.69 13.75
C GLN A 47 2.10 5.67 12.80
N MET A 48 1.98 5.34 11.50
CA MET A 48 1.30 6.18 10.52
C MET A 48 0.49 5.31 9.55
N ILE A 49 -0.77 5.67 9.34
CA ILE A 49 -1.63 4.98 8.37
C ILE A 49 -2.34 5.98 7.46
N GLY A 50 -2.49 5.61 6.19
CA GLY A 50 -3.30 6.35 5.23
C GLY A 50 -4.66 5.66 5.04
N ILE A 51 -5.74 6.36 5.39
CA ILE A 51 -7.10 5.87 5.14
C ILE A 51 -7.65 6.59 3.91
N ILE A 52 -7.71 5.87 2.79
CA ILE A 52 -7.99 6.44 1.47
C ILE A 52 -9.48 6.45 1.10
N ASP A 53 -10.35 6.24 2.09
CA ASP A 53 -11.80 6.37 1.97
C ASP A 53 -12.37 7.47 2.91
N ALA A 54 -11.49 8.33 3.44
CA ALA A 54 -11.88 9.47 4.28
C ALA A 54 -12.65 10.57 3.54
N HIS A 55 -12.78 10.46 2.22
CA HIS A 55 -13.60 11.36 1.40
C HIS A 55 -15.12 11.11 1.55
N SER A 56 -15.51 9.93 2.00
CA SER A 56 -16.92 9.56 2.13
C SER A 56 -17.60 10.38 3.23
N PRO A 57 -18.68 11.13 2.95
CA PRO A 57 -19.32 12.00 3.95
C PRO A 57 -19.72 11.27 5.24
N PRO A 58 -20.31 10.06 5.22
CA PRO A 58 -20.57 9.32 6.45
C PRO A 58 -19.32 8.99 7.26
N VAL A 59 -18.17 8.73 6.62
CA VAL A 59 -16.89 8.51 7.31
C VAL A 59 -16.39 9.81 7.93
N GLN A 60 -16.52 10.93 7.23
CA GLN A 60 -16.16 12.26 7.76
C GLN A 60 -16.98 12.61 9.00
N GLU A 61 -18.28 12.27 9.02
CA GLU A 61 -19.14 12.45 10.19
C GLU A 61 -18.67 11.57 11.37
N GLU A 62 -18.24 10.34 11.14
CA GLU A 62 -17.69 9.46 12.18
C GLU A 62 -16.39 10.03 12.75
N ILE A 63 -15.49 10.51 11.87
CA ILE A 63 -14.24 11.16 12.28
C ILE A 63 -14.54 12.42 13.12
N ALA A 64 -15.44 13.30 12.66
CA ALA A 64 -15.82 14.52 13.38
C ALA A 64 -16.38 14.21 14.77
N ARG A 65 -17.33 13.26 14.88
CA ARG A 65 -17.86 12.82 16.17
C ARG A 65 -16.78 12.24 17.10
N GLY A 66 -15.77 11.54 16.54
CA GLY A 66 -14.66 11.02 17.31
C GLY A 66 -13.74 12.10 17.85
N LEU A 67 -13.48 13.14 17.06
CA LEU A 67 -12.74 14.35 17.48
C LEU A 67 -13.48 15.11 18.57
N ASP A 68 -14.77 15.40 18.37
CA ASP A 68 -15.62 16.11 19.34
C ASP A 68 -15.73 15.35 20.67
N ALA A 69 -15.75 14.03 20.62
CA ALA A 69 -15.79 13.17 21.80
C ALA A 69 -14.42 12.95 22.47
N GLY A 70 -13.34 13.52 21.93
CA GLY A 70 -11.98 13.34 22.43
C GLY A 70 -11.43 11.92 22.26
N ARG A 71 -12.00 11.10 21.39
CA ARG A 71 -11.47 9.76 21.06
C ARG A 71 -10.23 9.86 20.18
N TYR A 72 -10.14 10.90 19.41
CA TYR A 72 -9.04 11.25 18.50
C TYR A 72 -8.59 12.68 18.76
N GLU A 73 -7.35 12.98 18.39
CA GLU A 73 -6.76 14.31 18.49
C GLU A 73 -6.36 14.81 17.11
N ALA A 74 -6.82 15.98 16.71
CA ALA A 74 -6.34 16.66 15.50
C ALA A 74 -4.97 17.27 15.76
N LEU A 75 -3.98 16.91 14.92
CA LEU A 75 -2.62 17.41 15.05
C LEU A 75 -2.45 18.74 14.31
N SER A 76 -1.73 19.69 14.91
CA SER A 76 -1.48 21.03 14.34
C SER A 76 -0.68 20.96 13.02
N GLU A 77 0.20 19.96 12.86
CA GLU A 77 0.96 19.72 11.63
C GLU A 77 0.26 18.72 10.67
N GLY A 78 -1.02 18.47 10.90
CA GLY A 78 -1.89 17.61 10.11
C GLY A 78 -1.82 16.14 10.50
N GLY A 79 -2.94 15.46 10.24
CA GLY A 79 -3.24 14.10 10.68
C GLY A 79 -4.12 14.07 11.92
N ILE A 80 -4.62 12.88 12.23
CA ILE A 80 -5.46 12.60 13.40
C ILE A 80 -4.76 11.54 14.23
N ARG A 81 -4.52 11.83 15.53
CA ARG A 81 -3.86 10.90 16.47
C ARG A 81 -4.88 10.03 17.19
N PHE A 82 -4.61 8.74 17.16
CA PHE A 82 -5.23 7.73 18.02
C PHE A 82 -4.13 6.93 18.71
N GLU A 83 -4.00 7.07 20.02
CA GLU A 83 -2.89 6.46 20.78
C GLU A 83 -1.52 6.79 20.14
N GLY A 84 -0.74 5.77 19.75
CA GLY A 84 0.55 5.93 19.08
C GLY A 84 0.49 6.03 17.54
N THR A 85 -0.70 6.00 16.94
CA THR A 85 -0.88 5.97 15.48
C THR A 85 -1.49 7.27 14.96
N THR A 86 -0.90 7.82 13.89
CA THR A 86 -1.45 8.98 13.17
C THR A 86 -2.14 8.52 11.89
N VAL A 87 -3.37 8.97 11.69
CA VAL A 87 -4.14 8.79 10.46
C VAL A 87 -3.88 9.95 9.52
N ILE A 88 -3.48 9.64 8.30
CA ILE A 88 -3.45 10.56 7.17
C ILE A 88 -4.71 10.30 6.35
N MET A 89 -5.55 11.31 6.21
CA MET A 89 -6.82 11.20 5.49
C MET A 89 -6.59 11.32 3.99
N GLY A 90 -7.19 10.42 3.23
CA GLY A 90 -7.04 10.38 1.78
C GLY A 90 -8.25 9.83 1.05
N MET A 91 -8.08 9.77 -0.27
CA MET A 91 -9.05 9.25 -1.22
C MET A 91 -8.32 8.47 -2.32
N GLU A 92 -8.83 7.30 -2.69
CA GLU A 92 -8.46 6.63 -3.94
C GLU A 92 -9.46 7.00 -5.04
N LEU A 93 -8.93 7.40 -6.20
CA LEU A 93 -9.68 7.83 -7.38
C LEU A 93 -9.31 6.97 -8.58
N GLU A 94 -10.31 6.62 -9.41
CA GLU A 94 -10.06 6.14 -10.75
C GLU A 94 -10.02 7.33 -11.71
N VAL A 95 -8.91 7.53 -12.41
CA VAL A 95 -8.74 8.54 -13.46
C VAL A 95 -8.54 7.89 -14.81
N LYS A 96 -8.90 8.60 -15.87
CA LYS A 96 -8.72 8.14 -17.25
C LYS A 96 -8.48 9.34 -18.16
N GLY A 97 -7.35 9.35 -18.88
CA GLY A 97 -7.08 10.34 -19.91
C GLY A 97 -7.83 10.02 -21.22
N THR A 98 -7.70 10.92 -22.19
CA THR A 98 -8.22 10.70 -23.55
C THR A 98 -7.46 9.53 -24.17
N ASP A 99 -8.19 8.55 -24.70
CA ASP A 99 -7.63 7.36 -25.36
C ASP A 99 -6.70 6.49 -24.51
N THR A 100 -6.72 6.65 -23.18
CA THR A 100 -5.94 5.80 -22.25
C THR A 100 -6.81 4.77 -21.55
N GLY A 101 -6.19 3.78 -20.90
CA GLY A 101 -6.87 2.94 -19.90
C GLY A 101 -7.08 3.69 -18.58
N PRO A 102 -7.79 3.08 -17.61
CA PRO A 102 -7.96 3.66 -16.29
C PRO A 102 -6.71 3.48 -15.42
N ALA A 103 -6.44 4.45 -14.53
CA ALA A 103 -5.44 4.36 -13.49
C ALA A 103 -6.03 4.79 -12.14
N HIS A 104 -5.51 4.24 -11.03
CA HIS A 104 -5.83 4.72 -9.70
C HIS A 104 -4.78 5.73 -9.23
N VAL A 105 -5.23 6.70 -8.45
CA VAL A 105 -4.38 7.70 -7.82
C VAL A 105 -4.89 7.97 -6.40
N LEU A 106 -3.96 8.16 -5.47
CA LEU A 106 -4.21 8.48 -4.07
C LEU A 106 -4.02 9.98 -3.88
N ALA A 107 -5.00 10.64 -3.27
CA ALA A 107 -4.93 12.04 -2.85
C ALA A 107 -5.04 12.10 -1.32
N TYR A 108 -4.06 12.73 -0.64
CA TYR A 108 -4.04 12.87 0.81
C TYR A 108 -4.15 14.33 1.22
N PHE A 109 -4.75 14.57 2.38
CA PHE A 109 -4.98 15.92 2.89
C PHE A 109 -4.57 16.05 4.35
N PRO A 110 -4.11 17.26 4.78
CA PRO A 110 -3.55 17.44 6.12
C PRO A 110 -4.58 17.35 7.25
N ASP A 111 -5.83 17.71 6.99
CA ASP A 111 -6.87 17.76 8.01
C ASP A 111 -8.26 17.47 7.46
N LEU A 112 -9.23 17.31 8.37
CA LEU A 112 -10.60 16.98 8.03
C LEU A 112 -11.30 18.11 7.24
N GLU A 113 -11.00 19.37 7.54
CA GLU A 113 -11.60 20.51 6.84
C GLU A 113 -11.23 20.52 5.36
N ARG A 114 -9.95 20.34 5.05
CA ARG A 114 -9.47 20.28 3.67
C ARG A 114 -9.97 19.04 2.95
N MET A 115 -10.03 17.89 3.65
CA MET A 115 -10.63 16.67 3.10
C MET A 115 -12.11 16.87 2.75
N GLN A 116 -12.90 17.53 3.61
CA GLN A 116 -14.31 17.83 3.37
C GLN A 116 -14.49 18.82 2.21
N ALA A 117 -13.66 19.87 2.16
CA ALA A 117 -13.68 20.84 1.07
C ALA A 117 -13.36 20.16 -0.29
N PHE A 118 -12.35 19.29 -0.33
CA PHE A 118 -12.01 18.50 -1.51
C PHE A 118 -13.15 17.56 -1.89
N SER A 119 -13.74 16.84 -0.93
CA SER A 119 -14.88 15.92 -1.17
C SER A 119 -16.07 16.65 -1.76
N THR A 120 -16.37 17.84 -1.26
CA THR A 120 -17.44 18.70 -1.77
C THR A 120 -17.17 19.13 -3.22
N TRP A 121 -15.93 19.50 -3.53
CA TRP A 121 -15.55 19.87 -4.90
C TRP A 121 -15.66 18.69 -5.85
N ILE A 122 -15.03 17.55 -5.50
CA ILE A 122 -14.92 16.40 -6.40
C ILE A 122 -16.25 15.64 -6.59
N SER A 123 -17.19 15.77 -5.65
CA SER A 123 -18.52 15.14 -5.75
C SER A 123 -19.26 15.50 -7.03
N ARG A 124 -18.97 16.66 -7.62
CA ARG A 124 -19.58 17.14 -8.88
C ARG A 124 -19.13 16.35 -10.09
N TYR A 125 -18.02 15.62 -9.97
CA TYR A 125 -17.39 14.84 -11.05
C TYR A 125 -17.51 13.33 -10.82
N MET A 126 -18.30 12.90 -9.84
CA MET A 126 -18.43 11.50 -9.45
C MET A 126 -19.90 11.08 -9.39
N LYS A 127 -20.18 9.80 -9.64
CA LYS A 127 -21.55 9.27 -9.55
C LYS A 127 -22.04 9.15 -8.10
N ASN A 128 -21.15 8.74 -7.19
CA ASN A 128 -21.48 8.53 -5.79
C ASN A 128 -20.26 8.77 -4.91
N ILE A 129 -20.21 9.93 -4.25
CA ILE A 129 -19.12 10.33 -3.35
C ILE A 129 -19.05 9.46 -2.08
N GLN A 130 -20.09 8.72 -1.73
CA GLN A 130 -20.08 7.86 -0.54
C GLN A 130 -19.25 6.58 -0.75
N LEU A 131 -19.09 6.16 -2.01
CA LEU A 131 -18.40 4.91 -2.34
C LEU A 131 -16.92 5.16 -2.70
N SER A 132 -16.09 4.23 -2.26
CA SER A 132 -14.65 4.16 -2.57
C SER A 132 -14.37 4.01 -4.06
N THR A 133 -13.24 4.54 -4.50
CA THR A 133 -12.62 4.29 -5.81
C THR A 133 -13.57 4.55 -6.98
N GLN A 134 -14.31 5.66 -6.89
CA GLN A 134 -15.17 6.08 -8.00
C GLN A 134 -14.35 6.75 -9.11
N ARG A 135 -14.86 6.66 -10.34
CA ARG A 135 -14.25 7.37 -11.47
C ARG A 135 -14.47 8.87 -11.35
N TYR A 136 -13.39 9.60 -11.45
CA TYR A 136 -13.38 11.05 -11.66
C TYR A 136 -13.64 11.36 -13.15
N HIS A 137 -14.64 12.17 -13.43
CA HIS A 137 -15.07 12.52 -14.79
C HIS A 137 -14.63 13.93 -15.23
N GLY A 138 -13.71 14.57 -14.49
CA GLY A 138 -13.09 15.84 -14.85
C GLY A 138 -11.73 15.66 -15.50
N GLU A 139 -11.07 16.78 -15.77
CA GLU A 139 -9.73 16.82 -16.34
C GLU A 139 -8.66 16.51 -15.29
N ILE A 140 -7.73 15.61 -15.59
CA ILE A 140 -6.67 15.20 -14.65
C ILE A 140 -5.84 16.42 -14.20
N ARG A 141 -5.59 17.36 -15.10
CA ARG A 141 -4.86 18.59 -14.80
C ARG A 141 -5.57 19.46 -13.74
N GLU A 142 -6.90 19.54 -13.80
CA GLU A 142 -7.68 20.21 -12.78
C GLU A 142 -7.63 19.49 -11.43
N LEU A 143 -7.65 18.15 -11.44
CA LEU A 143 -7.49 17.34 -10.23
C LEU A 143 -6.14 17.62 -9.55
N GLU A 144 -5.04 17.60 -10.32
CA GLU A 144 -3.69 17.89 -9.82
C GLU A 144 -3.61 19.27 -9.15
N ASP A 145 -4.15 20.31 -9.82
CA ASP A 145 -4.15 21.68 -9.30
C ASP A 145 -5.03 21.82 -8.05
N ARG A 146 -6.15 21.10 -7.99
CA ARG A 146 -7.03 21.10 -6.81
C ARG A 146 -6.43 20.39 -5.60
N VAL A 147 -5.81 19.26 -5.80
CA VAL A 147 -5.10 18.57 -4.69
C VAL A 147 -4.03 19.49 -4.11
N GLU A 148 -3.22 20.15 -4.95
CA GLU A 148 -2.22 21.11 -4.51
C GLU A 148 -2.84 22.32 -3.78
N ALA A 149 -3.91 22.91 -4.34
CA ALA A 149 -4.59 24.08 -3.75
C ALA A 149 -5.16 23.82 -2.35
N TYR A 150 -5.57 22.58 -2.08
CA TYR A 150 -5.96 22.14 -0.73
C TYR A 150 -4.78 21.66 0.13
N GLY A 151 -3.54 21.89 -0.29
CA GLY A 151 -2.33 21.48 0.42
C GLY A 151 -2.12 19.97 0.46
N GLY A 152 -2.75 19.23 -0.45
CA GLY A 152 -2.71 17.79 -0.52
C GLY A 152 -1.45 17.24 -1.20
N LEU A 153 -1.37 15.90 -1.22
CA LEU A 153 -0.33 15.10 -1.90
C LEU A 153 -1.01 14.16 -2.87
N LEU A 154 -0.44 14.01 -4.08
CA LEU A 154 -0.93 13.10 -5.10
C LEU A 154 0.11 12.00 -5.35
N ILE A 155 -0.34 10.74 -5.33
CA ILE A 155 0.51 9.55 -5.49
C ILE A 155 -0.18 8.57 -6.43
N PRO A 156 0.35 8.27 -7.63
CA PRO A 156 -0.15 7.18 -8.47
C PRO A 156 -0.09 5.85 -7.72
N ALA A 157 -1.23 5.14 -7.67
CA ALA A 157 -1.40 3.92 -6.90
C ALA A 157 -0.95 2.68 -7.68
N HIS A 158 -0.27 1.74 -6.98
CA HIS A 158 0.11 0.41 -7.50
C HIS A 158 0.40 0.40 -9.02
N VAL A 159 1.32 1.26 -9.45
CA VAL A 159 1.50 1.71 -10.85
C VAL A 159 1.72 0.60 -11.88
N PHE A 160 2.10 -0.61 -11.46
CA PHE A 160 2.37 -1.76 -12.32
C PHE A 160 1.28 -2.83 -12.33
N THR A 161 0.28 -2.75 -11.45
CA THR A 161 -0.82 -3.74 -11.41
C THR A 161 -1.52 -3.83 -12.77
N PRO A 162 -1.83 -5.02 -13.30
CA PRO A 162 -2.40 -5.15 -14.65
C PRO A 162 -3.72 -4.41 -14.88
N PHE A 163 -4.42 -4.06 -13.82
CA PHE A 163 -5.71 -3.39 -13.87
C PHE A 163 -5.65 -2.04 -13.16
N LYS A 164 -6.21 -1.01 -13.80
CA LYS A 164 -6.43 0.32 -13.23
C LYS A 164 -5.14 0.94 -12.64
N SER A 165 -4.06 0.84 -13.37
CA SER A 165 -2.77 1.43 -12.98
C SER A 165 -2.12 2.16 -14.15
N VAL A 166 -1.14 3.00 -13.83
CA VAL A 166 -0.46 3.83 -14.84
C VAL A 166 0.14 2.94 -15.93
N TYR A 167 1.11 2.09 -15.57
CA TYR A 167 1.83 1.28 -16.56
C TYR A 167 1.12 -0.02 -16.91
N GLY A 168 0.31 -0.57 -16.00
CA GLY A 168 -0.37 -1.83 -16.26
C GLY A 168 -1.54 -1.74 -17.23
N SER A 169 -2.21 -0.59 -17.30
CA SER A 169 -3.43 -0.43 -18.10
C SER A 169 -3.62 0.92 -18.79
N ALA A 170 -2.98 2.01 -18.33
CA ALA A 170 -3.29 3.33 -18.86
C ALA A 170 -2.33 3.77 -19.97
N VAL A 171 -1.03 3.85 -19.69
CA VAL A 171 -0.02 4.46 -20.59
C VAL A 171 1.33 3.74 -20.49
N ASP A 172 2.23 4.01 -21.42
CA ASP A 172 3.62 3.54 -21.38
C ASP A 172 4.54 4.51 -20.62
N ARG A 173 4.14 5.77 -20.49
CA ARG A 173 4.88 6.83 -19.80
C ARG A 173 3.94 7.57 -18.85
N MET A 174 4.32 7.69 -17.59
CA MET A 174 3.52 8.39 -16.58
C MET A 174 3.31 9.87 -16.95
N ALA A 175 4.28 10.50 -17.60
CA ALA A 175 4.18 11.87 -18.07
C ALA A 175 3.07 12.11 -19.12
N ASP A 176 2.57 11.05 -19.78
CA ASP A 176 1.42 11.15 -20.70
C ASP A 176 0.08 11.26 -19.93
N LEU A 177 0.07 10.93 -18.62
CA LEU A 177 -1.12 10.99 -17.79
C LEU A 177 -1.06 12.09 -16.73
N PHE A 178 0.09 12.28 -16.07
CA PHE A 178 0.28 13.20 -14.95
C PHE A 178 1.43 14.17 -15.20
N ARG A 179 1.38 15.36 -14.58
CA ARG A 179 2.52 16.27 -14.45
C ARG A 179 3.43 15.78 -13.33
N SER A 180 4.69 15.45 -13.66
CA SER A 180 5.64 14.87 -12.70
C SER A 180 5.86 15.75 -11.47
N GLU A 181 5.88 17.07 -11.63
CA GLU A 181 6.06 18.05 -10.55
C GLU A 181 4.87 18.13 -9.56
N LYS A 182 3.72 17.53 -9.92
CA LYS A 182 2.53 17.47 -9.05
C LYS A 182 2.46 16.19 -8.23
N LEU A 183 3.35 15.23 -8.49
CA LEU A 183 3.37 13.95 -7.80
C LEU A 183 4.36 13.98 -6.64
N ALA A 184 3.93 13.50 -5.47
CA ALA A 184 4.77 13.45 -4.27
C ALA A 184 5.65 12.19 -4.19
N ALA A 185 5.15 11.08 -4.70
CA ALA A 185 5.78 9.76 -4.69
C ALA A 185 5.08 8.84 -5.69
N VAL A 186 5.53 7.58 -5.77
CA VAL A 186 4.90 6.53 -6.58
C VAL A 186 4.72 5.28 -5.73
N GLU A 187 3.54 4.65 -5.78
CA GLU A 187 3.29 3.38 -5.12
C GLU A 187 3.54 2.21 -6.06
N LEU A 188 4.38 1.26 -5.62
CA LEU A 188 4.85 0.16 -6.44
C LEU A 188 3.78 -0.93 -6.67
N GLY A 189 3.01 -1.26 -5.62
CA GLY A 189 2.08 -2.40 -5.60
C GLY A 189 2.75 -3.76 -5.36
N LEU A 190 1.93 -4.78 -5.10
CA LEU A 190 2.32 -6.07 -4.51
C LEU A 190 3.14 -7.02 -5.41
N SER A 191 3.37 -6.70 -6.67
CA SER A 191 4.09 -7.58 -7.61
C SER A 191 5.32 -6.92 -8.24
N ALA A 192 5.77 -5.80 -7.65
CA ALA A 192 6.95 -5.07 -8.07
C ALA A 192 7.79 -4.65 -6.86
N ASP A 193 9.08 -4.49 -7.05
CA ASP A 193 10.03 -3.92 -6.11
C ASP A 193 10.75 -2.70 -6.70
N SER A 194 11.60 -2.08 -5.89
CA SER A 194 12.35 -0.89 -6.32
C SER A 194 13.28 -1.19 -7.49
N SER A 195 13.91 -2.36 -7.53
CA SER A 195 14.84 -2.70 -8.62
C SER A 195 14.13 -2.91 -9.95
N MET A 196 12.93 -3.49 -9.91
CA MET A 196 12.07 -3.60 -11.09
C MET A 196 11.60 -2.21 -11.57
N ALA A 197 11.18 -1.34 -10.65
CA ALA A 197 10.69 0.00 -10.95
C ALA A 197 11.80 0.94 -11.46
N ASP A 198 13.01 0.83 -10.95
CA ASP A 198 14.17 1.63 -11.39
C ASP A 198 14.55 1.38 -12.86
N ARG A 199 14.03 0.30 -13.49
CA ARG A 199 14.15 0.09 -14.94
C ARG A 199 13.33 1.08 -15.77
N ILE A 200 12.45 1.86 -15.15
CA ILE A 200 11.67 2.92 -15.81
C ILE A 200 12.33 4.28 -15.49
N PRO A 201 13.03 4.92 -16.44
CA PRO A 201 13.88 6.08 -16.14
C PRO A 201 13.16 7.27 -15.53
N GLU A 202 11.91 7.54 -15.93
CA GLU A 202 11.14 8.65 -15.38
C GLU A 202 10.82 8.47 -13.87
N LEU A 203 10.86 7.24 -13.35
CA LEU A 203 10.64 6.95 -11.93
C LEU A 203 11.84 7.28 -11.04
N ALA A 204 13.02 7.56 -11.62
CA ALA A 204 14.19 7.99 -10.87
C ALA A 204 13.97 9.29 -10.07
N LEU A 205 13.00 10.12 -10.48
CA LEU A 205 12.66 11.38 -9.81
C LEU A 205 11.94 11.19 -8.48
N PHE A 206 11.27 10.06 -8.25
CA PHE A 206 10.31 9.88 -7.17
C PHE A 206 10.85 9.04 -6.00
N SER A 207 10.34 9.33 -4.81
CA SER A 207 10.36 8.37 -3.72
C SER A 207 9.37 7.24 -4.02
N PHE A 208 9.72 6.00 -3.65
CA PHE A 208 8.81 4.87 -3.75
C PHE A 208 8.17 4.58 -2.41
N VAL A 209 6.89 4.21 -2.45
CA VAL A 209 6.17 3.67 -1.30
C VAL A 209 5.61 2.29 -1.64
N SER A 210 5.61 1.41 -0.64
CA SER A 210 4.96 0.10 -0.68
C SER A 210 3.90 0.07 0.40
N ASN A 211 2.65 -0.15 0.02
CA ASN A 211 1.53 -0.12 0.93
C ASN A 211 0.69 -1.39 0.79
N SER A 212 -0.13 -1.65 1.79
CA SER A 212 -0.85 -2.92 1.86
C SER A 212 -2.01 -3.06 0.89
N ASP A 213 -2.61 -1.97 0.45
CA ASP A 213 -3.91 -1.97 -0.25
C ASP A 213 -4.91 -2.87 0.51
N ALA A 214 -5.05 -2.59 1.82
CA ALA A 214 -5.77 -3.47 2.72
C ALA A 214 -7.28 -3.38 2.53
N HIS A 215 -7.90 -4.53 2.27
CA HIS A 215 -9.34 -4.73 2.19
C HIS A 215 -9.90 -5.55 3.37
N SER A 216 -9.08 -5.82 4.37
CA SER A 216 -9.46 -6.48 5.64
C SER A 216 -8.43 -6.20 6.72
N LEU A 217 -8.84 -6.25 8.00
CA LEU A 217 -7.97 -5.98 9.14
C LEU A 217 -6.65 -6.77 9.12
N PRO A 218 -6.62 -8.09 8.87
CA PRO A 218 -5.35 -8.83 8.85
C PRO A 218 -4.36 -8.36 7.79
N LYS A 219 -4.85 -7.75 6.69
CA LYS A 219 -4.00 -7.29 5.59
C LYS A 219 -3.34 -5.93 5.84
N ILE A 220 -3.74 -5.19 6.85
CA ILE A 220 -3.06 -3.96 7.27
C ILE A 220 -1.60 -4.28 7.58
N ALA A 221 -0.70 -3.44 7.08
CA ALA A 221 0.75 -3.59 7.24
C ALA A 221 1.33 -4.90 6.69
N ARG A 222 0.72 -5.53 5.69
CA ARG A 222 1.38 -6.61 4.93
C ARG A 222 2.51 -6.10 4.05
N GLU A 223 2.44 -4.84 3.65
CA GLU A 223 3.49 -4.00 3.10
C GLU A 223 3.43 -2.64 3.78
N TYR A 224 4.57 -2.01 4.01
CA TYR A 224 4.69 -0.72 4.67
C TYR A 224 6.07 -0.10 4.41
N ASN A 225 6.23 1.12 4.88
CA ASN A 225 7.45 1.90 4.71
C ASN A 225 8.06 2.23 6.07
N GLU A 226 9.37 2.29 6.16
CA GLU A 226 10.07 2.97 7.23
C GLU A 226 10.37 4.39 6.77
N ILE A 227 9.92 5.37 7.53
CA ILE A 227 10.06 6.78 7.20
C ILE A 227 10.83 7.47 8.31
N GLN A 228 11.88 8.22 7.94
CA GLN A 228 12.63 9.08 8.87
C GLN A 228 12.02 10.47 8.89
N VAL A 229 11.44 10.82 10.02
CA VAL A 229 10.70 12.06 10.28
C VAL A 229 11.00 12.61 11.67
N GLN A 230 10.60 13.83 11.95
CA GLN A 230 10.69 14.41 13.29
C GLN A 230 9.52 13.99 14.18
N SER A 231 8.35 13.76 13.55
CA SER A 231 7.13 13.33 14.21
C SER A 231 6.20 12.67 13.17
N ALA A 232 5.30 11.80 13.61
CA ALA A 232 4.33 11.18 12.72
C ALA A 232 3.18 12.15 12.42
N THR A 233 3.39 13.09 11.48
CA THR A 233 2.40 14.10 11.04
C THR A 233 2.33 14.17 9.51
N PHE A 234 1.28 14.80 8.98
CA PHE A 234 1.15 15.01 7.53
C PHE A 234 2.29 15.88 6.97
N ALA A 235 2.66 16.96 7.67
CA ALA A 235 3.74 17.85 7.23
C ALA A 235 5.08 17.13 7.12
N GLU A 236 5.39 16.27 8.08
CA GLU A 236 6.62 15.48 8.09
C GLU A 236 6.58 14.35 7.03
N LEU A 237 5.42 13.71 6.82
CA LEU A 237 5.22 12.78 5.70
C LEU A 237 5.50 13.47 4.35
N ARG A 238 4.95 14.67 4.14
CA ARG A 238 5.20 15.45 2.93
C ARG A 238 6.70 15.68 2.69
N LYS A 239 7.43 16.12 3.73
CA LYS A 239 8.88 16.31 3.64
C LYS A 239 9.61 15.02 3.31
N ALA A 240 9.21 13.91 3.92
CA ALA A 240 9.85 12.61 3.68
C ALA A 240 9.65 12.12 2.23
N LEU A 241 8.44 12.22 1.70
CA LEU A 241 8.14 11.83 0.32
C LEU A 241 8.88 12.73 -0.69
N LEU A 242 9.02 14.03 -0.41
CA LEU A 242 9.75 15.00 -1.22
C LEU A 242 11.24 15.08 -0.90
N ARG A 243 11.75 14.29 0.05
CA ARG A 243 13.16 14.24 0.49
C ARG A 243 13.68 15.60 0.97
N GLN A 244 12.89 16.33 1.74
CA GLN A 244 13.20 17.66 2.25
C GLN A 244 13.78 17.60 3.67
N ASP A 245 14.68 18.52 4.01
CA ASP A 245 15.24 18.74 5.34
C ASP A 245 15.78 17.44 6.01
N GLY A 246 16.34 16.52 5.23
CA GLY A 246 16.85 15.23 5.69
C GLY A 246 15.79 14.15 5.97
N ARG A 247 14.48 14.49 5.83
CA ARG A 247 13.40 13.50 5.90
C ARG A 247 13.41 12.65 4.64
N ARG A 248 13.07 11.36 4.79
CA ARG A 248 13.07 10.43 3.66
C ARG A 248 12.30 9.15 3.96
N VAL A 249 11.95 8.42 2.93
CA VAL A 249 11.65 6.99 3.04
C VAL A 249 12.99 6.28 3.27
N ALA A 250 13.13 5.56 4.38
CA ALA A 250 14.37 4.90 4.78
C ALA A 250 14.45 3.45 4.29
N ALA A 251 13.30 2.76 4.22
CA ALA A 251 13.16 1.44 3.62
C ALA A 251 11.72 1.21 3.14
N ASN A 252 11.58 0.40 2.10
CA ASN A 252 10.30 -0.18 1.69
C ASN A 252 10.27 -1.63 2.15
N TYR A 253 9.27 -2.02 2.92
CA TYR A 253 9.02 -3.40 3.34
C TYR A 253 7.85 -3.95 2.54
N GLY A 254 8.12 -4.88 1.67
CA GLY A 254 7.09 -5.42 0.80
C GLY A 254 7.29 -6.91 0.49
N LEU A 255 6.28 -7.51 -0.10
CA LEU A 255 6.35 -8.90 -0.55
C LEU A 255 7.42 -9.03 -1.64
N HIS A 256 8.09 -10.17 -1.66
CA HIS A 256 8.91 -10.50 -2.81
C HIS A 256 8.00 -10.53 -4.06
N PRO A 257 8.33 -9.83 -5.17
CA PRO A 257 7.44 -9.69 -6.34
C PRO A 257 6.88 -11.01 -6.87
N LYS A 258 7.67 -12.09 -6.80
CA LYS A 258 7.24 -13.44 -7.18
C LYS A 258 6.10 -14.01 -6.34
N LEU A 259 5.88 -13.49 -5.12
CA LEU A 259 4.70 -13.83 -4.31
C LEU A 259 3.43 -13.11 -4.78
N GLY A 260 3.58 -12.06 -5.57
CA GLY A 260 2.46 -11.28 -6.09
C GLY A 260 1.59 -12.08 -7.07
N LYS A 261 0.27 -11.82 -7.02
CA LYS A 261 -0.74 -12.50 -7.85
C LYS A 261 -0.52 -12.37 -9.35
N TYR A 262 0.17 -11.31 -9.79
CA TYR A 262 0.27 -10.92 -11.20
C TYR A 262 1.71 -10.77 -11.67
N TYR A 263 2.65 -11.51 -11.07
CA TYR A 263 4.06 -11.39 -11.41
C TYR A 263 4.36 -11.73 -12.88
N ARG A 264 3.87 -12.88 -13.38
CA ARG A 264 4.07 -13.34 -14.76
C ARG A 264 2.76 -13.36 -15.55
N THR A 265 2.87 -13.25 -16.88
CA THR A 265 1.72 -13.35 -17.79
C THR A 265 1.11 -14.74 -17.74
N ARG A 266 -0.19 -14.81 -17.46
CA ARG A 266 -0.95 -16.07 -17.31
C ARG A 266 -2.33 -16.01 -17.93
N CYS A 267 -2.84 -17.20 -18.24
CA CYS A 267 -4.25 -17.39 -18.56
C CYS A 267 -5.06 -17.58 -17.27
N LEU A 268 -6.08 -16.76 -17.05
CA LEU A 268 -6.98 -16.88 -15.89
C LEU A 268 -7.96 -18.07 -15.98
N ASN A 269 -7.98 -18.79 -17.10
CA ASN A 269 -8.89 -19.92 -17.30
C ASN A 269 -8.20 -21.28 -17.02
N CYS A 270 -6.98 -21.48 -17.52
CA CYS A 270 -6.23 -22.74 -17.34
C CYS A 270 -4.99 -22.58 -16.47
N ASP A 271 -4.73 -21.38 -15.96
CA ASP A 271 -3.59 -21.02 -15.11
C ASP A 271 -2.18 -21.26 -15.71
N GLU A 272 -2.11 -21.47 -17.03
CA GLU A 272 -0.84 -21.68 -17.71
C GLU A 272 -0.05 -20.39 -17.89
N LEU A 273 1.25 -20.46 -17.65
CA LEU A 273 2.20 -19.38 -17.95
C LEU A 273 2.30 -19.19 -19.47
N LEU A 274 2.27 -17.94 -19.90
CA LEU A 274 2.40 -17.58 -21.30
C LEU A 274 3.73 -16.85 -21.53
N PRO A 275 4.50 -17.21 -22.56
CA PRO A 275 5.79 -16.59 -22.87
C PRO A 275 5.64 -15.13 -23.34
N SER A 276 4.45 -14.77 -23.79
CA SER A 276 4.12 -13.39 -24.23
C SER A 276 2.64 -13.15 -24.15
N LEU A 277 2.24 -11.86 -24.10
CA LEU A 277 0.84 -11.48 -24.20
C LEU A 277 0.30 -11.80 -25.59
N LYS A 278 -0.75 -12.60 -25.63
CA LYS A 278 -1.52 -12.94 -26.85
C LYS A 278 -3.00 -12.66 -26.61
N PRO A 279 -3.76 -12.33 -27.63
CA PRO A 279 -5.22 -12.12 -27.49
C PRO A 279 -5.96 -13.34 -26.97
N ARG A 280 -5.39 -14.53 -27.17
CA ARG A 280 -5.93 -15.81 -26.70
C ARG A 280 -4.83 -16.67 -26.11
N CYS A 281 -5.19 -17.45 -25.10
CA CYS A 281 -4.31 -18.45 -24.52
C CYS A 281 -3.94 -19.50 -25.58
N LEU A 282 -2.66 -19.84 -25.68
CA LEU A 282 -2.15 -20.84 -26.62
C LEU A 282 -2.58 -22.27 -26.26
N TYR A 283 -2.94 -22.50 -24.99
CA TYR A 283 -3.28 -23.85 -24.49
C TYR A 283 -4.78 -24.13 -24.49
N CYS A 284 -5.61 -23.16 -24.05
CA CYS A 284 -7.07 -23.40 -23.93
C CYS A 284 -7.95 -22.45 -24.80
N GLY A 285 -7.34 -21.58 -25.60
CA GLY A 285 -8.05 -20.64 -26.48
C GLY A 285 -8.79 -19.48 -25.77
N SER A 286 -8.79 -19.43 -24.43
CA SER A 286 -9.46 -18.39 -23.65
C SER A 286 -8.89 -16.99 -23.94
N THR A 287 -9.76 -15.98 -23.96
CA THR A 287 -9.37 -14.56 -24.05
C THR A 287 -9.01 -13.94 -22.70
N LYS A 288 -9.18 -14.66 -21.59
CA LYS A 288 -8.87 -14.20 -20.24
C LYS A 288 -7.36 -14.34 -19.96
N VAL A 289 -6.55 -13.55 -20.66
CA VAL A 289 -5.09 -13.49 -20.46
C VAL A 289 -4.75 -12.19 -19.76
N VAL A 290 -3.93 -12.28 -18.69
CA VAL A 290 -3.47 -11.12 -17.91
C VAL A 290 -1.98 -10.95 -18.10
N ARG A 291 -1.56 -9.75 -18.48
CA ARG A 291 -0.15 -9.36 -18.59
C ARG A 291 0.49 -9.35 -17.21
N GLY A 292 1.63 -10.05 -17.06
CA GLY A 292 2.40 -10.03 -15.82
C GLY A 292 3.16 -8.73 -15.63
N VAL A 293 3.32 -8.32 -14.37
CA VAL A 293 4.05 -7.09 -13.99
C VAL A 293 5.50 -7.14 -14.47
N SER A 294 6.19 -8.26 -14.23
CA SER A 294 7.58 -8.45 -14.69
C SER A 294 7.71 -8.37 -16.21
N ASP A 295 6.76 -8.96 -16.94
CA ASP A 295 6.75 -8.94 -18.39
C ASP A 295 6.43 -7.54 -18.92
N ARG A 296 5.51 -6.80 -18.26
CA ARG A 296 5.18 -5.42 -18.62
C ARG A 296 6.35 -4.47 -18.42
N ILE A 297 7.05 -4.57 -17.28
CA ILE A 297 8.27 -3.78 -17.03
C ILE A 297 9.35 -4.15 -18.05
N GLY A 298 9.42 -5.40 -18.48
CA GLY A 298 10.29 -5.83 -19.56
C GLY A 298 10.03 -5.15 -20.89
N ASP A 299 8.75 -4.84 -21.19
CA ASP A 299 8.38 -4.17 -22.46
C ASP A 299 8.73 -2.68 -22.51
N ILE A 300 8.55 -1.97 -21.37
CA ILE A 300 8.63 -0.50 -21.32
C ILE A 300 9.88 0.01 -20.61
N GLY A 301 10.59 -0.85 -19.90
CA GLY A 301 11.79 -0.51 -19.13
C GLY A 301 13.08 -0.77 -19.87
N GLN A 302 14.17 -0.27 -19.32
CA GLN A 302 15.53 -0.55 -19.77
C GLN A 302 16.03 -1.89 -19.19
N SER A 303 16.97 -2.52 -19.90
CA SER A 303 17.54 -3.82 -19.45
C SER A 303 18.46 -3.68 -18.24
N GLU A 304 19.25 -2.60 -18.21
CA GLU A 304 20.20 -2.29 -17.15
C GLU A 304 20.03 -0.84 -16.73
N THR A 305 19.85 -0.61 -15.42
CA THR A 305 19.75 0.73 -14.82
C THR A 305 20.37 0.69 -13.44
N GLU A 306 21.10 1.75 -13.09
CA GLU A 306 21.54 1.95 -11.71
C GLU A 306 20.42 2.62 -10.91
N SER A 307 20.17 2.12 -9.71
CA SER A 307 19.22 2.77 -8.79
C SER A 307 19.76 4.14 -8.38
N PRO A 308 18.93 5.18 -8.32
CA PRO A 308 19.34 6.49 -7.83
C PRO A 308 19.90 6.41 -6.40
N SER A 309 20.89 7.24 -6.07
CA SER A 309 21.55 7.23 -4.76
C SER A 309 20.61 7.47 -3.56
N HIS A 310 19.46 8.11 -3.80
CA HIS A 310 18.43 8.33 -2.79
C HIS A 310 17.46 7.16 -2.60
N ARG A 311 17.55 6.12 -3.44
CA ARG A 311 16.64 4.97 -3.38
C ARG A 311 16.89 4.17 -2.11
N PRO A 312 15.89 4.02 -1.23
CA PRO A 312 16.03 3.20 -0.04
C PRO A 312 16.09 1.72 -0.42
N PRO A 313 16.64 0.86 0.48
CA PRO A 313 16.57 -0.57 0.30
C PRO A 313 15.11 -1.05 0.25
N TYR A 314 14.81 -1.97 -0.66
CA TYR A 314 13.58 -2.76 -0.63
C TYR A 314 13.83 -4.03 0.18
N VAL A 315 13.11 -4.17 1.27
CA VAL A 315 13.23 -5.29 2.21
C VAL A 315 12.11 -6.28 1.91
N TYR A 316 12.47 -7.46 1.39
CA TYR A 316 11.50 -8.52 1.20
C TYR A 316 11.02 -9.03 2.55
N GLN A 317 9.76 -8.74 2.84
CA GLN A 317 9.11 -9.13 4.07
C GLN A 317 8.04 -10.18 3.79
N VAL A 318 7.87 -11.06 4.77
CA VAL A 318 6.78 -12.02 4.80
C VAL A 318 5.90 -11.70 6.00
N PRO A 319 4.63 -11.29 5.79
CA PRO A 319 3.68 -11.09 6.87
C PRO A 319 3.59 -12.33 7.79
N LEU A 320 3.38 -12.11 9.07
CA LEU A 320 3.29 -13.23 10.05
C LEU A 320 2.24 -14.28 9.65
N GLU A 321 1.16 -13.88 9.00
CA GLU A 321 0.13 -14.79 8.49
C GLU A 321 0.62 -15.77 7.41
N PHE A 322 1.76 -15.48 6.76
CA PHE A 322 2.36 -16.34 5.73
C PHE A 322 3.41 -17.29 6.31
N ILE A 323 3.77 -17.13 7.58
CA ILE A 323 4.73 -18.00 8.24
C ILE A 323 4.10 -19.40 8.46
N PRO A 324 4.70 -20.47 7.90
CA PRO A 324 4.19 -21.81 8.06
C PRO A 324 4.00 -22.19 9.54
N LYS A 325 2.86 -22.83 9.87
CA LYS A 325 2.47 -23.26 11.22
C LYS A 325 2.17 -22.14 12.22
N LEU A 326 2.31 -20.86 11.88
CA LEU A 326 1.92 -19.74 12.71
C LEU A 326 0.40 -19.50 12.59
N GLY A 327 -0.38 -20.29 13.30
CA GLY A 327 -1.84 -20.12 13.34
C GLY A 327 -2.29 -19.01 14.31
N PRO A 328 -3.58 -18.63 14.27
CA PRO A 328 -4.11 -17.51 15.07
C PRO A 328 -3.85 -17.62 16.58
N LYS A 329 -3.92 -18.84 17.15
CA LYS A 329 -3.65 -19.06 18.58
C LYS A 329 -2.20 -18.80 18.96
N THR A 330 -1.25 -19.21 18.12
CA THR A 330 0.19 -18.98 18.35
C THR A 330 0.54 -17.52 18.16
N LEU A 331 -0.05 -16.87 17.13
CA LEU A 331 0.09 -15.43 16.93
C LEU A 331 -0.42 -14.65 18.14
N ALA A 332 -1.58 -15.01 18.70
CA ALA A 332 -2.10 -14.38 19.92
C ALA A 332 -1.14 -14.50 21.12
N LYS A 333 -0.46 -15.66 21.29
CA LYS A 333 0.56 -15.82 22.35
C LYS A 333 1.75 -14.87 22.13
N LEU A 334 2.23 -14.75 20.88
CA LEU A 334 3.32 -13.82 20.54
C LEU A 334 2.92 -12.36 20.84
N LEU A 335 1.72 -11.96 20.42
CA LEU A 335 1.24 -10.58 20.66
C LEU A 335 1.01 -10.30 22.17
N ASN A 336 0.52 -11.28 22.93
CA ASN A 336 0.41 -11.12 24.38
C ASN A 336 1.75 -10.93 25.08
N ARG A 337 2.84 -11.50 24.55
CA ARG A 337 4.19 -11.36 25.10
C ARG A 337 4.92 -10.11 24.63
N PHE A 338 4.83 -9.83 23.32
CA PHE A 338 5.65 -8.79 22.67
C PHE A 338 4.86 -7.52 22.29
N GLY A 339 3.55 -7.53 22.45
CA GLY A 339 2.68 -6.38 22.19
C GLY A 339 2.17 -6.35 20.74
N THR A 340 3.03 -6.14 19.75
CA THR A 340 2.60 -5.89 18.37
C THR A 340 3.30 -6.78 17.34
N GLU A 341 2.72 -6.86 16.13
CA GLU A 341 3.33 -7.59 15.01
C GLU A 341 4.67 -6.95 14.59
N MET A 342 4.78 -5.61 14.61
CA MET A 342 6.05 -4.92 14.30
C MET A 342 7.14 -5.27 15.32
N GLU A 343 6.79 -5.41 16.61
CA GLU A 343 7.75 -5.86 17.61
C GLU A 343 8.26 -7.28 17.33
N VAL A 344 7.34 -8.20 17.02
CA VAL A 344 7.68 -9.58 16.64
C VAL A 344 8.53 -9.63 15.36
N LEU A 345 8.20 -8.82 14.35
CA LEU A 345 8.90 -8.82 13.07
C LEU A 345 10.31 -8.22 13.14
N HIS A 346 10.52 -7.19 13.99
CA HIS A 346 11.74 -6.38 13.93
C HIS A 346 12.63 -6.48 15.15
N ARG A 347 12.08 -6.67 16.37
CA ARG A 347 12.83 -6.42 17.60
C ARG A 347 12.88 -7.60 18.56
N ALA A 348 11.80 -8.36 18.72
CA ALA A 348 11.73 -9.43 19.72
C ALA A 348 12.89 -10.42 19.55
N PRO A 349 13.58 -10.82 20.65
CA PRO A 349 14.68 -11.77 20.60
C PRO A 349 14.20 -13.14 20.05
N ILE A 350 14.98 -13.73 19.13
CA ILE A 350 14.62 -15.01 18.48
C ILE A 350 14.46 -16.13 19.51
N ALA A 351 15.34 -16.18 20.54
CA ALA A 351 15.21 -17.17 21.62
C ALA A 351 13.89 -17.07 22.36
N GLU A 352 13.40 -15.84 22.64
CA GLU A 352 12.12 -15.65 23.32
C GLU A 352 10.92 -15.96 22.42
N ILE A 353 11.07 -15.75 21.11
CA ILE A 353 10.07 -16.19 20.11
C ILE A 353 10.02 -17.71 20.11
N ALA A 354 11.17 -18.40 20.16
CA ALA A 354 11.24 -19.87 20.23
C ALA A 354 10.54 -20.43 21.46
N ASP A 355 10.79 -19.84 22.64
CA ASP A 355 10.12 -20.20 23.90
C ASP A 355 8.60 -20.05 23.82
N THR A 356 8.11 -19.04 23.08
CA THR A 356 6.68 -18.72 23.01
C THR A 356 5.92 -19.49 21.95
N ALA A 357 6.55 -19.67 20.77
CA ALA A 357 5.90 -20.19 19.57
C ALA A 357 6.55 -21.46 19.00
N GLY A 358 7.70 -21.87 19.55
CA GLY A 358 8.50 -23.02 19.12
C GLY A 358 9.57 -22.70 18.09
N GLU A 359 10.64 -23.49 18.09
CA GLU A 359 11.86 -23.33 17.27
C GLU A 359 11.58 -23.15 15.78
N ALA A 360 10.64 -23.92 15.23
CA ALA A 360 10.32 -23.86 13.80
C ALA A 360 9.76 -22.50 13.36
N ILE A 361 8.91 -21.87 14.18
CA ILE A 361 8.36 -20.54 13.91
C ILE A 361 9.43 -19.47 14.11
N ALA A 362 10.21 -19.55 15.21
CA ALA A 362 11.32 -18.65 15.49
C ALA A 362 12.33 -18.65 14.33
N ARG A 363 12.68 -19.83 13.82
CA ARG A 363 13.61 -19.96 12.67
C ARG A 363 13.04 -19.33 11.38
N HIS A 364 11.74 -19.47 11.10
CA HIS A 364 11.13 -18.80 9.95
C HIS A 364 11.16 -17.28 10.10
N ILE A 365 10.89 -16.75 11.29
CA ILE A 365 10.96 -15.30 11.57
C ILE A 365 12.41 -14.80 11.45
N GLU A 366 13.38 -15.56 11.94
CA GLU A 366 14.80 -15.24 11.79
C GLU A 366 15.21 -15.18 10.31
N LEU A 367 14.87 -16.22 9.53
CA LEU A 367 15.13 -16.23 8.08
C LEU A 367 14.41 -15.09 7.34
N ALA A 368 13.21 -14.70 7.78
CA ALA A 368 12.52 -13.53 7.23
C ALA A 368 13.32 -12.25 7.49
N ARG A 369 13.80 -12.05 8.72
CA ARG A 369 14.66 -10.91 9.09
C ARG A 369 15.98 -10.89 8.31
N GLU A 370 16.56 -12.07 8.07
CA GLU A 370 17.78 -12.27 7.28
C GLU A 370 17.56 -12.22 5.76
N ARG A 371 16.31 -12.10 5.29
CA ARG A 371 15.92 -12.11 3.87
C ARG A 371 16.28 -13.42 3.16
N ARG A 372 16.21 -14.55 3.85
CA ARG A 372 16.65 -15.90 3.40
C ARG A 372 15.51 -16.90 3.27
N LEU A 373 14.26 -16.44 3.31
CA LEU A 373 13.11 -17.32 3.09
C LEU A 373 13.05 -17.79 1.64
N GLU A 374 12.88 -19.10 1.44
CA GLU A 374 12.56 -19.66 0.14
C GLU A 374 11.07 -19.49 -0.18
N ILE A 375 10.77 -19.13 -1.42
CA ILE A 375 9.41 -18.84 -1.88
C ILE A 375 9.05 -19.65 -3.13
N GLU A 376 7.75 -19.89 -3.29
CA GLU A 376 7.13 -20.38 -4.53
C GLU A 376 6.41 -19.22 -5.23
N GLU A 377 6.56 -19.13 -6.56
CA GLU A 377 6.00 -18.03 -7.34
C GLU A 377 4.47 -18.04 -7.34
N GLY A 378 3.87 -16.84 -7.20
CA GLY A 378 2.45 -16.59 -7.42
C GLY A 378 2.14 -16.28 -8.89
N GLY A 379 0.85 -16.25 -9.23
CA GLY A 379 0.38 -15.90 -10.57
C GLY A 379 -1.09 -16.24 -10.77
N GLY A 380 -1.67 -15.82 -11.90
CA GLY A 380 -3.06 -16.14 -12.24
C GLY A 380 -4.12 -15.62 -11.26
N GLY A 381 -3.79 -14.60 -10.45
CA GLY A 381 -4.66 -14.09 -9.39
C GLY A 381 -4.47 -14.80 -8.03
N THR A 382 -3.52 -15.73 -7.91
CA THR A 382 -3.19 -16.45 -6.67
C THR A 382 -1.83 -16.00 -6.13
N TYR A 383 -1.73 -15.78 -4.81
CA TYR A 383 -0.46 -15.48 -4.15
C TYR A 383 0.47 -16.68 -4.14
N GLY A 384 1.77 -16.42 -4.25
CA GLY A 384 2.82 -17.39 -3.96
C GLY A 384 2.85 -17.79 -2.48
N LYS A 385 3.71 -18.71 -2.13
CA LYS A 385 3.82 -19.26 -0.77
C LYS A 385 5.27 -19.27 -0.29
N VAL A 386 5.46 -19.17 1.04
CA VAL A 386 6.72 -19.50 1.68
C VAL A 386 6.84 -21.02 1.74
N LYS A 387 7.96 -21.55 1.28
CA LYS A 387 8.22 -23.01 1.37
C LYS A 387 8.37 -23.44 2.82
N GLN A 388 7.79 -24.56 3.17
CA GLN A 388 8.08 -25.21 4.44
C GLN A 388 9.54 -25.70 4.41
N MET A 389 10.28 -25.41 5.48
CA MET A 389 11.57 -26.08 5.66
C MET A 389 11.30 -27.55 6.00
N ASP A 390 11.76 -28.44 5.14
CA ASP A 390 11.87 -29.84 5.52
C ASP A 390 12.78 -29.95 6.75
N ARG A 391 12.46 -30.87 7.65
CA ARG A 391 13.26 -31.08 8.87
C ARG A 391 14.73 -31.19 8.46
N LEU A 392 15.56 -30.33 9.06
CA LEU A 392 17.01 -30.52 8.99
C LEU A 392 17.30 -31.98 9.34
N GLN A 393 17.87 -32.69 8.37
CA GLN A 393 18.48 -34.01 8.58
C GLN A 393 19.68 -33.84 9.53
#